data_099a1a6b9db2764d1cee8ea13ca7df30
#
_entry.id   099a1a6b9db2764d1cee8ea13ca7df30
#
_cell.length_a   1.000
_cell.length_b   1.000
_cell.length_c   1.000
_cell.angle_alpha   90.00
_cell.angle_beta   90.00
_cell.angle_gamma   90.00
#
_symmetry.space_group_name_H-M   'P 1'
#
loop_
_entity.id
_entity.type
_entity.pdbx_description
1 polymer ?
#
loop_
_entity_poly.entity_id
_entity_poly.type
_entity_poly.pdbx_seq_one_letter_code
_entity_poly.pdbx_strand_id
1 'polypeptide(L)'
;MMPLIVYIAPFRWYKSKGELESYKYKQMVMDAFGAWENLSSRTVSFVFTSNLHESNLNLEWKRVDRKSLGQCHFNFDKMGRFYSAEIQIGLSDGILHQKYMHENEVYHTILHEIGHALGLGHSPNPEDIMYTPHRYGVVNLSKGDVKTLKWMYKYEIGKSYADILAEHSAMNAVDLDDLIAKLSSGKSGFAQVKDSIEQHLGQRDLIQESENIGELKKYLLELNKISLRKPSGEE
;
A
#
# COMPACT_ATOMS: atom_id res chain seq x y z
N MET A 1 -9.36 -6.06 16.98
CA MET A 1 -7.93 -5.89 16.55
C MET A 1 -7.31 -4.83 17.45
N MET A 2 -6.05 -4.97 17.87
CA MET A 2 -5.37 -3.91 18.61
C MET A 2 -5.05 -2.75 17.64
N PRO A 3 -5.16 -1.48 18.09
CA PRO A 3 -4.84 -0.34 17.25
C PRO A 3 -3.35 -0.33 16.90
N LEU A 4 -3.05 0.14 15.69
CA LEU A 4 -1.69 0.41 15.26
C LEU A 4 -1.23 1.74 15.88
N ILE A 5 -0.03 1.74 16.44
CA ILE A 5 0.54 2.91 17.10
C ILE A 5 1.36 3.70 16.08
N VAL A 6 0.99 4.96 15.89
CA VAL A 6 1.56 5.85 14.87
C VAL A 6 2.40 6.94 15.51
N TYR A 7 3.64 7.08 15.07
CA TYR A 7 4.49 8.22 15.36
C TYR A 7 4.61 9.10 14.12
N ILE A 8 4.38 10.41 14.29
CA ILE A 8 4.59 11.41 13.24
C ILE A 8 5.78 12.26 13.64
N ALA A 9 6.86 12.19 12.86
CA ALA A 9 8.05 12.99 13.10
C ALA A 9 7.71 14.50 13.04
N PRO A 10 8.31 15.33 13.90
CA PRO A 10 8.15 16.77 13.83
C PRO A 10 8.50 17.29 12.44
N PHE A 11 7.62 18.09 11.88
CA PHE A 11 7.87 18.72 10.60
C PHE A 11 9.01 19.74 10.72
N ARG A 12 10.12 19.45 10.07
CA ARG A 12 11.31 20.33 10.02
C ARG A 12 11.67 20.54 8.55
N TRP A 13 11.14 21.60 7.99
CA TRP A 13 11.46 21.96 6.62
C TRP A 13 12.29 23.22 6.59
N TYR A 14 13.40 23.22 5.84
CA TYR A 14 14.36 24.34 5.82
C TYR A 14 13.79 25.68 5.34
N LYS A 15 12.65 25.65 4.64
CA LYS A 15 11.89 26.84 4.22
C LYS A 15 10.59 27.02 4.99
N SER A 16 10.36 26.26 6.07
CA SER A 16 9.10 26.38 6.79
C SER A 16 8.99 27.75 7.45
N LYS A 17 7.84 28.38 7.28
CA LYS A 17 7.53 29.70 7.79
C LYS A 17 6.98 29.68 9.22
N GLY A 18 7.22 28.60 9.98
CA GLY A 18 6.87 28.51 11.38
C GLY A 18 5.95 27.36 11.80
N GLU A 19 5.46 27.45 13.03
CA GLU A 19 4.65 26.40 13.69
C GLU A 19 3.33 26.08 12.95
N LEU A 20 2.76 27.04 12.24
CA LEU A 20 1.49 26.87 11.54
C LEU A 20 1.58 25.84 10.42
N GLU A 21 2.70 25.82 9.69
CA GLU A 21 2.95 24.85 8.61
C GLU A 21 3.17 23.45 9.19
N SER A 22 3.89 23.37 10.29
CA SER A 22 4.09 22.11 11.02
C SER A 22 2.76 21.50 11.49
N TYR A 23 1.89 22.32 12.06
CA TYR A 23 0.56 21.88 12.49
C TYR A 23 -0.28 21.37 11.32
N LYS A 24 -0.30 22.08 10.22
CA LYS A 24 -1.06 21.74 9.01
C LYS A 24 -0.67 20.37 8.44
N TYR A 25 0.62 20.12 8.25
CA TYR A 25 1.09 18.84 7.74
C TYR A 25 0.85 17.68 8.70
N LYS A 26 0.98 17.93 10.00
CA LYS A 26 0.61 16.94 11.02
C LYS A 26 -0.87 16.61 10.96
N GLN A 27 -1.75 17.62 10.84
CA GLN A 27 -3.18 17.42 10.72
C GLN A 27 -3.53 16.63 9.46
N MET A 28 -2.90 16.97 8.32
CA MET A 28 -3.08 16.26 7.06
C MET A 28 -2.76 14.76 7.17
N VAL A 29 -1.71 14.40 7.89
CA VAL A 29 -1.37 12.99 8.18
C VAL A 29 -2.43 12.33 9.04
N MET A 30 -2.87 13.01 10.10
CA MET A 30 -3.92 12.47 10.99
C MET A 30 -5.24 12.26 10.24
N ASP A 31 -5.60 13.17 9.35
CA ASP A 31 -6.79 13.07 8.50
C ASP A 31 -6.69 11.89 7.53
N ALA A 32 -5.50 11.63 6.98
CA ALA A 32 -5.28 10.51 6.08
C ALA A 32 -5.40 9.15 6.81
N PHE A 33 -4.84 9.00 8.00
CA PHE A 33 -5.06 7.82 8.85
C PHE A 33 -6.55 7.67 9.21
N GLY A 34 -7.20 8.78 9.57
CA GLY A 34 -8.62 8.82 9.85
C GLY A 34 -9.48 8.41 8.65
N ALA A 35 -9.10 8.76 7.43
CA ALA A 35 -9.78 8.33 6.21
C ALA A 35 -9.72 6.81 6.04
N TRP A 36 -8.56 6.19 6.19
CA TRP A 36 -8.42 4.73 6.18
C TRP A 36 -9.24 4.04 7.27
N GLU A 37 -9.20 4.54 8.51
CA GLU A 37 -9.98 3.99 9.63
C GLU A 37 -11.48 4.07 9.36
N ASN A 38 -11.99 5.24 9.01
CA ASN A 38 -13.43 5.48 8.86
C ASN A 38 -14.01 4.74 7.66
N LEU A 39 -13.38 4.87 6.47
CA LEU A 39 -13.89 4.24 5.26
C LEU A 39 -13.75 2.72 5.27
N SER A 40 -12.76 2.17 5.98
CA SER A 40 -12.66 0.74 6.20
C SER A 40 -13.66 0.20 7.24
N SER A 41 -14.50 1.05 7.83
CA SER A 41 -15.41 0.70 8.91
C SER A 41 -14.66 0.13 10.12
N ARG A 42 -13.53 0.75 10.46
CA ARG A 42 -12.63 0.34 11.54
C ARG A 42 -12.05 -1.08 11.38
N THR A 43 -11.88 -1.53 10.15
CA THR A 43 -11.09 -2.75 9.88
C THR A 43 -9.66 -2.58 10.40
N VAL A 44 -9.12 -1.35 10.32
CA VAL A 44 -7.90 -0.89 10.97
C VAL A 44 -8.23 0.25 11.91
N SER A 45 -7.43 0.45 12.96
CA SER A 45 -7.57 1.59 13.87
C SER A 45 -6.20 2.09 14.32
N PHE A 46 -6.11 3.37 14.65
CA PHE A 46 -4.83 4.03 14.92
C PHE A 46 -4.85 4.80 16.24
N VAL A 47 -3.72 4.78 16.93
CA VAL A 47 -3.46 5.61 18.11
C VAL A 47 -2.15 6.34 17.90
N PHE A 48 -2.14 7.65 18.13
CA PHE A 48 -0.94 8.47 17.93
C PHE A 48 -0.11 8.57 19.21
N THR A 49 1.20 8.42 19.07
CA THR A 49 2.16 8.57 20.16
C THR A 49 3.20 9.65 19.86
N SER A 50 3.79 10.23 20.91
CA SER A 50 4.98 11.08 20.80
C SER A 50 6.28 10.30 20.95
N ASN A 51 6.22 9.00 21.28
CA ASN A 51 7.37 8.15 21.49
C ASN A 51 7.60 7.24 20.30
N LEU A 52 8.66 7.50 19.54
CA LEU A 52 9.06 6.70 18.38
C LEU A 52 9.22 5.21 18.71
N HIS A 53 9.77 4.90 19.89
CA HIS A 53 10.08 3.51 20.26
C HIS A 53 8.83 2.65 20.57
N GLU A 54 7.69 3.27 20.76
CA GLU A 54 6.42 2.58 21.03
C GLU A 54 5.59 2.37 19.75
N SER A 55 6.01 2.95 18.64
CA SER A 55 5.22 2.96 17.42
C SER A 55 5.46 1.75 16.51
N ASN A 56 4.41 1.38 15.79
CA ASN A 56 4.46 0.40 14.72
C ASN A 56 4.64 1.07 13.36
N LEU A 57 4.05 2.26 13.19
CA LEU A 57 4.09 3.04 11.96
C LEU A 57 4.79 4.38 12.24
N ASN A 58 5.88 4.62 11.53
CA ASN A 58 6.68 5.83 11.66
C ASN A 58 6.55 6.65 10.40
N LEU A 59 6.11 7.90 10.51
CA LEU A 59 6.06 8.80 9.37
C LEU A 59 7.08 9.93 9.54
N GLU A 60 7.92 10.09 8.53
CA GLU A 60 8.91 11.16 8.45
C GLU A 60 8.81 11.97 7.17
N TRP A 61 9.40 13.17 7.19
CA TRP A 61 9.40 14.10 6.08
C TRP A 61 10.78 14.13 5.42
N LYS A 62 10.81 14.11 4.10
CA LYS A 62 12.03 14.26 3.31
C LYS A 62 11.85 15.25 2.17
N ARG A 63 12.93 15.70 1.57
CA ARG A 63 12.85 16.40 0.29
C ARG A 63 12.49 15.40 -0.80
N VAL A 64 11.50 15.75 -1.63
CA VAL A 64 11.17 14.94 -2.81
C VAL A 64 12.37 14.80 -3.71
N ASP A 65 12.59 13.61 -4.22
CA ASP A 65 13.65 13.33 -5.18
C ASP A 65 13.08 13.08 -6.60
N ARG A 66 13.93 12.70 -7.53
CA ARG A 66 13.54 12.44 -8.92
C ARG A 66 12.84 11.11 -9.11
N LYS A 67 12.89 10.21 -8.13
CA LYS A 67 12.44 8.83 -8.26
C LYS A 67 11.08 8.60 -7.61
N SER A 68 10.82 9.23 -6.47
CA SER A 68 9.62 8.97 -5.69
C SER A 68 9.11 10.22 -4.97
N LEU A 69 7.80 10.35 -4.89
CA LEU A 69 7.11 11.36 -4.09
C LEU A 69 7.00 10.92 -2.62
N GLY A 70 6.87 9.64 -2.41
CA GLY A 70 6.86 8.98 -1.11
C GLY A 70 7.54 7.63 -1.17
N GLN A 71 7.69 6.98 -0.03
CA GLN A 71 8.23 5.63 0.08
C GLN A 71 7.79 4.99 1.38
N CYS A 72 7.44 3.70 1.33
CA CYS A 72 7.15 2.90 2.51
C CYS A 72 8.10 1.71 2.60
N HIS A 73 8.74 1.53 3.74
CA HIS A 73 9.59 0.39 4.06
C HIS A 73 8.94 -0.45 5.15
N PHE A 74 8.89 -1.75 4.93
CA PHE A 74 8.29 -2.70 5.86
C PHE A 74 9.36 -3.51 6.59
N ASN A 75 9.06 -3.84 7.85
CA ASN A 75 9.85 -4.76 8.64
C ASN A 75 9.02 -6.00 8.97
N PHE A 76 9.57 -7.16 8.64
CA PHE A 76 8.95 -8.46 8.88
C PHE A 76 9.75 -9.26 9.90
N ASP A 77 9.06 -10.06 10.71
CA ASP A 77 9.70 -11.03 11.56
C ASP A 77 10.12 -12.29 10.77
N LYS A 78 10.76 -13.22 11.45
CA LYS A 78 11.22 -14.49 10.84
C LYS A 78 10.09 -15.37 10.31
N MET A 79 8.86 -15.12 10.74
CA MET A 79 7.66 -15.83 10.28
C MET A 79 6.93 -15.07 9.16
N GLY A 80 7.52 -13.98 8.65
CA GLY A 80 6.90 -13.15 7.61
C GLY A 80 5.77 -12.27 8.12
N ARG A 81 5.61 -12.11 9.45
CA ARG A 81 4.59 -11.23 10.02
C ARG A 81 5.13 -9.81 10.05
N PHE A 82 4.37 -8.92 9.47
CA PHE A 82 4.61 -7.50 9.49
C PHE A 82 4.50 -6.94 10.92
N TYR A 83 5.49 -6.19 11.39
CA TYR A 83 5.47 -5.61 12.73
C TYR A 83 5.69 -4.11 12.76
N SER A 84 6.31 -3.51 11.74
CA SER A 84 6.44 -2.06 11.63
C SER A 84 6.61 -1.59 10.20
N ALA A 85 6.30 -0.32 9.94
CA ALA A 85 6.61 0.36 8.69
C ALA A 85 7.17 1.76 8.93
N GLU A 86 8.06 2.17 8.01
CA GLU A 86 8.61 3.50 7.93
C GLU A 86 8.09 4.18 6.67
N ILE A 87 7.31 5.23 6.86
CA ILE A 87 6.68 6.02 5.80
C ILE A 87 7.47 7.29 5.61
N GLN A 88 7.96 7.53 4.41
CA GLN A 88 8.67 8.74 4.04
C GLN A 88 7.85 9.56 3.06
N ILE A 89 7.52 10.81 3.41
CA ILE A 89 6.76 11.72 2.56
C ILE A 89 7.68 12.80 2.03
N GLY A 90 7.79 12.88 0.71
CA GLY A 90 8.55 13.91 0.03
C GLY A 90 7.81 15.24 0.02
N LEU A 91 8.54 16.34 0.14
CA LEU A 91 8.01 17.69 -0.04
C LEU A 91 8.81 18.41 -1.12
N SER A 92 8.10 19.04 -2.05
CA SER A 92 8.72 19.79 -3.14
C SER A 92 9.09 21.20 -2.71
N ASP A 93 10.27 21.64 -3.13
CA ASP A 93 10.72 23.04 -3.00
C ASP A 93 10.42 23.90 -4.25
N GLY A 94 9.67 23.32 -5.21
CA GLY A 94 9.32 23.93 -6.48
C GLY A 94 10.36 23.77 -7.60
N ILE A 95 11.49 23.10 -7.32
CA ILE A 95 12.51 22.78 -8.34
C ILE A 95 12.17 21.46 -9.03
N LEU A 96 11.88 20.43 -8.23
CA LEU A 96 11.44 19.13 -8.71
C LEU A 96 9.94 18.96 -8.48
N HIS A 97 9.24 18.35 -9.44
CA HIS A 97 7.82 18.06 -9.32
C HIS A 97 6.98 19.28 -8.93
N GLN A 98 7.04 20.37 -9.72
CA GLN A 98 6.35 21.63 -9.40
C GLN A 98 4.85 21.47 -9.08
N LYS A 99 4.13 20.60 -9.80
CA LYS A 99 2.72 20.28 -9.52
C LYS A 99 2.49 19.68 -8.14
N TYR A 100 3.49 19.04 -7.58
CA TYR A 100 3.46 18.39 -6.26
C TYR A 100 3.58 19.38 -5.09
N MET A 101 3.69 20.68 -5.36
CA MET A 101 3.60 21.71 -4.32
C MET A 101 2.17 21.89 -3.77
N HIS A 102 1.16 21.40 -4.48
CA HIS A 102 -0.22 21.48 -4.02
C HIS A 102 -0.46 20.48 -2.90
N GLU A 103 -1.14 20.93 -1.85
CA GLU A 103 -1.44 20.13 -0.67
C GLU A 103 -2.18 18.83 -0.99
N ASN A 104 -3.09 18.88 -1.95
CA ASN A 104 -3.83 17.71 -2.42
C ASN A 104 -2.91 16.60 -2.92
N GLU A 105 -1.80 16.95 -3.56
CA GLU A 105 -0.86 15.96 -4.10
C GLU A 105 -0.01 15.36 -2.99
N VAL A 106 0.35 16.17 -1.98
CA VAL A 106 1.01 15.67 -0.77
C VAL A 106 0.06 14.74 0.01
N TYR A 107 -1.21 15.14 0.13
CA TYR A 107 -2.24 14.32 0.78
C TYR A 107 -2.46 12.98 0.07
N HIS A 108 -2.53 12.99 -1.28
CA HIS A 108 -2.54 11.77 -2.08
C HIS A 108 -1.39 10.85 -1.71
N THR A 109 -0.16 11.37 -1.71
CA THR A 109 1.02 10.57 -1.39
C THR A 109 0.95 10.02 0.04
N ILE A 110 0.48 10.81 1.01
CA ILE A 110 0.29 10.33 2.39
C ILE A 110 -0.70 9.15 2.42
N LEU A 111 -1.86 9.27 1.75
CA LEU A 111 -2.84 8.19 1.65
C LEU A 111 -2.24 6.93 1.00
N HIS A 112 -1.48 7.10 -0.08
CA HIS A 112 -0.82 6.02 -0.82
C HIS A 112 0.19 5.27 0.05
N GLU A 113 1.10 5.99 0.70
CA GLU A 113 2.13 5.37 1.53
C GLU A 113 1.54 4.72 2.80
N ILE A 114 0.47 5.28 3.36
CA ILE A 114 -0.29 4.60 4.43
C ILE A 114 -0.90 3.30 3.91
N GLY A 115 -1.45 3.28 2.69
CA GLY A 115 -1.96 2.06 2.07
C GLY A 115 -0.89 0.97 2.00
N HIS A 116 0.32 1.31 1.58
CA HIS A 116 1.46 0.39 1.64
C HIS A 116 1.74 -0.06 3.08
N ALA A 117 1.80 0.87 4.03
CA ALA A 117 2.00 0.53 5.45
C ALA A 117 0.91 -0.39 6.03
N LEU A 118 -0.25 -0.47 5.41
CA LEU A 118 -1.32 -1.40 5.73
C LEU A 118 -1.23 -2.72 4.93
N GLY A 119 -0.22 -2.87 4.08
CA GLY A 119 0.03 -4.09 3.31
C GLY A 119 -0.55 -4.10 1.88
N LEU A 120 -1.13 -3.00 1.40
CA LEU A 120 -1.64 -2.96 0.05
C LEU A 120 -0.50 -2.82 -0.97
N GLY A 121 -0.61 -3.54 -2.07
CA GLY A 121 0.20 -3.33 -3.28
C GLY A 121 -0.35 -2.20 -4.15
N HIS A 122 0.28 -1.97 -5.30
CA HIS A 122 -0.24 -1.03 -6.29
C HIS A 122 -1.51 -1.57 -6.97
N SER A 123 -2.45 -0.67 -7.25
CA SER A 123 -3.67 -0.98 -7.99
C SER A 123 -3.49 -0.76 -9.49
N PRO A 124 -4.08 -1.60 -10.35
CA PRO A 124 -4.14 -1.36 -11.79
C PRO A 124 -5.17 -0.28 -12.18
N ASN A 125 -6.08 0.07 -11.27
CA ASN A 125 -7.15 1.03 -11.57
C ASN A 125 -6.70 2.48 -11.31
N PRO A 126 -6.69 3.35 -12.32
CA PRO A 126 -6.21 4.73 -12.19
C PRO A 126 -7.07 5.64 -11.29
N GLU A 127 -8.21 5.19 -10.82
CA GLU A 127 -9.04 5.93 -9.86
C GLU A 127 -8.72 5.62 -8.40
N ASP A 128 -7.89 4.60 -8.15
CA ASP A 128 -7.50 4.19 -6.82
C ASP A 128 -6.31 5.02 -6.33
N ILE A 129 -6.27 5.26 -5.02
CA ILE A 129 -5.10 5.89 -4.37
C ILE A 129 -3.85 5.04 -4.57
N MET A 130 -4.00 3.72 -4.57
CA MET A 130 -2.88 2.79 -4.73
C MET A 130 -2.39 2.64 -6.17
N TYR A 131 -2.93 3.40 -7.12
CA TYR A 131 -2.46 3.38 -8.51
C TYR A 131 -1.07 4.00 -8.67
N THR A 132 -0.25 3.42 -9.55
CA THR A 132 1.02 3.98 -9.99
C THR A 132 1.08 3.99 -11.53
N PRO A 133 1.60 5.06 -12.19
CA PRO A 133 2.24 6.25 -11.62
C PRO A 133 1.25 7.21 -10.93
N HIS A 134 1.79 8.10 -10.08
CA HIS A 134 1.00 9.11 -9.35
C HIS A 134 0.04 9.87 -10.28
N ARG A 135 -1.24 9.87 -9.94
CA ARG A 135 -2.29 10.55 -10.70
C ARG A 135 -2.76 11.82 -9.98
N TYR A 136 -2.44 12.97 -10.57
CA TYR A 136 -2.81 14.26 -10.02
C TYR A 136 -4.32 14.42 -9.91
N GLY A 137 -4.77 15.00 -8.80
CA GLY A 137 -6.18 15.28 -8.52
C GLY A 137 -6.98 14.13 -7.88
N VAL A 138 -6.40 12.95 -7.71
CA VAL A 138 -7.00 11.87 -6.93
C VAL A 138 -6.65 12.09 -5.46
N VAL A 139 -7.63 12.42 -4.63
CA VAL A 139 -7.41 12.80 -3.22
C VAL A 139 -8.29 12.04 -2.23
N ASN A 140 -8.97 11.02 -2.70
CA ASN A 140 -9.86 10.21 -1.87
C ASN A 140 -9.60 8.73 -2.09
N LEU A 141 -9.77 7.94 -1.03
CA LEU A 141 -9.76 6.50 -1.15
C LEU A 141 -10.93 6.04 -2.02
N SER A 142 -10.64 5.18 -2.97
CA SER A 142 -11.64 4.56 -3.81
C SER A 142 -12.39 3.43 -3.08
N LYS A 143 -13.45 2.96 -3.69
CA LYS A 143 -14.11 1.72 -3.23
C LYS A 143 -13.21 0.49 -3.41
N GLY A 144 -12.32 0.50 -4.41
CA GLY A 144 -11.32 -0.53 -4.67
C GLY A 144 -10.32 -0.63 -3.53
N ASP A 145 -9.67 0.49 -3.18
CA ASP A 145 -8.71 0.56 -2.07
C ASP A 145 -9.30 0.01 -0.77
N VAL A 146 -10.50 0.51 -0.39
CA VAL A 146 -11.17 0.10 0.84
C VAL A 146 -11.58 -1.36 0.84
N LYS A 147 -12.07 -1.86 -0.30
CA LYS A 147 -12.50 -3.25 -0.45
C LYS A 147 -11.32 -4.20 -0.36
N THR A 148 -10.21 -3.87 -1.01
CA THR A 148 -8.96 -4.64 -0.97
C THR A 148 -8.44 -4.74 0.47
N LEU A 149 -8.37 -3.61 1.19
CA LEU A 149 -7.98 -3.61 2.60
C LEU A 149 -8.89 -4.52 3.44
N LYS A 150 -10.20 -4.32 3.37
CA LYS A 150 -11.17 -5.14 4.13
C LYS A 150 -11.05 -6.62 3.83
N TRP A 151 -10.77 -6.95 2.58
CA TRP A 151 -10.63 -8.33 2.15
C TRP A 151 -9.36 -8.97 2.69
N MET A 152 -8.21 -8.28 2.61
CA MET A 152 -6.94 -8.75 3.16
C MET A 152 -7.03 -9.04 4.66
N TYR A 153 -7.65 -8.17 5.41
CA TYR A 153 -7.77 -8.28 6.87
C TYR A 153 -8.80 -9.31 7.36
N LYS A 154 -9.48 -10.04 6.45
CA LYS A 154 -10.29 -11.21 6.79
C LYS A 154 -9.47 -12.47 7.00
N TYR A 155 -8.27 -12.52 6.45
CA TYR A 155 -7.41 -13.69 6.55
C TYR A 155 -6.61 -13.69 7.85
N GLU A 156 -6.32 -14.89 8.31
CA GLU A 156 -5.46 -15.09 9.48
C GLU A 156 -4.03 -14.65 9.19
N ILE A 157 -3.37 -14.11 10.22
CA ILE A 157 -1.96 -13.72 10.13
C ILE A 157 -1.10 -14.95 9.79
N GLY A 158 -0.25 -14.80 8.79
CA GLY A 158 0.66 -15.87 8.34
C GLY A 158 0.15 -16.67 7.14
N LYS A 159 -1.07 -16.44 6.66
CA LYS A 159 -1.50 -17.01 5.38
C LYS A 159 -0.73 -16.36 4.23
N SER A 160 -0.12 -17.19 3.41
CA SER A 160 0.50 -16.72 2.17
C SER A 160 -0.54 -16.45 1.08
N TYR A 161 -0.18 -15.67 0.09
CA TYR A 161 -1.01 -15.48 -1.10
C TYR A 161 -1.35 -16.83 -1.79
N ALA A 162 -0.41 -17.76 -1.81
CA ALA A 162 -0.60 -19.10 -2.35
C ALA A 162 -1.67 -19.90 -1.58
N ASP A 163 -1.70 -19.77 -0.25
CA ASP A 163 -2.71 -20.43 0.60
C ASP A 163 -4.10 -19.86 0.31
N ILE A 164 -4.20 -18.55 0.14
CA ILE A 164 -5.46 -17.86 -0.20
C ILE A 164 -5.96 -18.30 -1.58
N LEU A 165 -5.08 -18.36 -2.58
CA LEU A 165 -5.42 -18.86 -3.91
C LEU A 165 -5.91 -20.31 -3.87
N ALA A 166 -5.24 -21.17 -3.09
CA ALA A 166 -5.61 -22.57 -2.94
C ALA A 166 -6.98 -22.74 -2.27
N GLU A 167 -7.27 -21.99 -1.20
CA GLU A 167 -8.57 -22.02 -0.52
C GLU A 167 -9.74 -21.67 -1.44
N HIS A 168 -9.51 -20.74 -2.36
CA HIS A 168 -10.54 -20.31 -3.30
C HIS A 168 -10.49 -21.00 -4.67
N SER A 169 -9.66 -22.04 -4.80
CA SER A 169 -9.42 -22.73 -6.07
C SER A 169 -9.05 -21.79 -7.23
N ALA A 170 -8.41 -20.67 -6.90
CA ALA A 170 -8.12 -19.60 -7.84
C ALA A 170 -6.65 -19.58 -8.28
N MET A 171 -6.05 -20.76 -8.48
CA MET A 171 -4.62 -20.97 -8.77
C MET A 171 -4.07 -20.16 -9.97
N ASN A 172 -4.95 -19.56 -10.77
CA ASN A 172 -4.61 -18.76 -11.94
C ASN A 172 -5.04 -17.29 -11.85
N ALA A 173 -5.34 -16.77 -10.65
CA ALA A 173 -5.58 -15.34 -10.50
C ALA A 173 -4.29 -14.58 -10.77
N VAL A 174 -4.34 -13.64 -11.72
CA VAL A 174 -3.15 -12.91 -12.20
C VAL A 174 -2.74 -11.84 -11.18
N ASP A 175 -3.73 -11.29 -10.47
CA ASP A 175 -3.51 -10.30 -9.41
C ASP A 175 -4.57 -10.39 -8.31
N LEU A 176 -4.32 -9.68 -7.21
CA LEU A 176 -5.17 -9.67 -6.03
C LEU A 176 -6.52 -9.02 -6.30
N ASP A 177 -6.59 -7.97 -7.12
CA ASP A 177 -7.83 -7.26 -7.43
C ASP A 177 -8.76 -8.12 -8.30
N ASP A 178 -8.21 -8.86 -9.25
CA ASP A 178 -8.94 -9.87 -10.03
C ASP A 178 -9.53 -10.95 -9.13
N LEU A 179 -8.74 -11.44 -8.17
CA LEU A 179 -9.21 -12.41 -7.19
C LEU A 179 -10.35 -11.83 -6.33
N ILE A 180 -10.18 -10.61 -5.80
CA ILE A 180 -11.19 -9.91 -5.00
C ILE A 180 -12.47 -9.68 -5.81
N ALA A 181 -12.35 -9.26 -7.05
CA ALA A 181 -13.50 -9.05 -7.94
C ALA A 181 -14.29 -10.35 -8.17
N LYS A 182 -13.60 -11.46 -8.41
CA LYS A 182 -14.18 -12.78 -8.60
C LYS A 182 -14.87 -13.30 -7.33
N LEU A 183 -14.22 -13.23 -6.19
CA LEU A 183 -14.77 -13.67 -4.91
C LEU A 183 -15.98 -12.84 -4.47
N SER A 184 -15.99 -11.53 -4.76
CA SER A 184 -17.09 -10.65 -4.40
C SER A 184 -18.29 -10.74 -5.33
N SER A 185 -18.11 -11.23 -6.55
CA SER A 185 -19.22 -11.41 -7.51
C SER A 185 -20.06 -12.67 -7.28
N GLY A 186 -19.66 -13.53 -6.35
CA GLY A 186 -20.36 -14.80 -6.07
C GLY A 186 -20.34 -15.82 -7.22
N LYS A 187 -19.59 -15.53 -8.26
CA LYS A 187 -19.45 -16.43 -9.44
C LYS A 187 -18.28 -17.38 -9.20
N SER A 188 -18.53 -18.44 -8.49
CA SER A 188 -17.68 -19.63 -8.46
C SER A 188 -17.78 -20.35 -9.81
N GLY A 189 -16.82 -20.10 -10.70
CA GLY A 189 -16.83 -20.77 -11.99
C GLY A 189 -15.47 -20.69 -12.69
N PHE A 190 -14.72 -21.78 -12.62
CA PHE A 190 -13.41 -21.99 -13.27
C PHE A 190 -13.42 -21.71 -14.80
N ALA A 191 -14.55 -21.83 -15.47
CA ALA A 191 -14.66 -21.70 -16.92
C ALA A 191 -14.56 -20.27 -17.45
N GLN A 192 -15.01 -19.27 -16.68
CA GLN A 192 -15.00 -17.86 -17.14
C GLN A 192 -13.65 -17.15 -16.95
N VAL A 193 -12.76 -17.71 -16.13
CA VAL A 193 -11.43 -17.13 -15.89
C VAL A 193 -10.51 -17.28 -17.10
N LYS A 194 -10.61 -18.41 -17.80
CA LYS A 194 -9.78 -18.70 -18.98
C LYS A 194 -10.06 -17.76 -20.14
N ASP A 195 -11.33 -17.51 -20.42
CA ASP A 195 -11.76 -16.64 -21.53
C ASP A 195 -11.40 -15.16 -21.30
N SER A 196 -11.44 -14.71 -20.04
CA SER A 196 -11.12 -13.31 -19.68
C SER A 196 -9.62 -13.03 -19.81
N ILE A 197 -8.76 -13.99 -19.45
CA ILE A 197 -7.31 -13.88 -19.56
C ILE A 197 -6.86 -13.87 -21.02
N GLU A 198 -7.45 -14.72 -21.86
CA GLU A 198 -7.12 -14.78 -23.29
C GLU A 198 -7.56 -13.51 -24.05
N GLN A 199 -8.68 -12.88 -23.65
CA GLN A 199 -9.12 -11.60 -24.23
C GLN A 199 -8.27 -10.41 -23.80
N HIS A 200 -7.74 -10.38 -22.58
CA HIS A 200 -6.92 -9.27 -22.09
C HIS A 200 -5.46 -9.33 -22.55
N LEU A 201 -4.91 -10.53 -22.74
CA LEU A 201 -3.54 -10.70 -23.25
C LEU A 201 -3.39 -10.33 -24.73
N GLY A 202 -4.50 -10.29 -25.49
CA GLY A 202 -4.50 -9.95 -26.92
C GLY A 202 -4.55 -8.46 -27.26
N GLN A 203 -4.73 -7.56 -26.29
CA GLN A 203 -5.00 -6.13 -26.55
C GLN A 203 -4.09 -5.12 -25.83
N ARG A 204 -3.06 -5.54 -25.11
CA ARG A 204 -2.18 -4.61 -24.36
C ARG A 204 -0.76 -4.59 -24.92
N ASP A 205 -0.24 -3.37 -25.07
CA ASP A 205 1.15 -3.12 -25.46
C ASP A 205 2.13 -3.74 -24.45
N LEU A 206 2.83 -4.80 -24.87
CA LEU A 206 3.72 -5.64 -24.08
C LEU A 206 4.94 -4.93 -23.46
N ILE A 207 5.22 -3.68 -23.82
CA ILE A 207 6.45 -2.99 -23.41
C ILE A 207 6.32 -2.30 -22.06
N GLN A 208 5.14 -1.78 -21.71
CA GLN A 208 4.92 -1.09 -20.44
C GLN A 208 4.53 -2.05 -19.29
N GLU A 209 3.99 -3.22 -19.63
CA GLU A 209 3.68 -4.29 -18.67
C GLU A 209 4.91 -5.06 -18.18
N SER A 210 6.00 -5.11 -18.96
CA SER A 210 7.19 -5.89 -18.58
C SER A 210 7.91 -5.35 -17.34
N GLU A 211 7.89 -4.05 -17.08
CA GLU A 211 8.51 -3.46 -15.90
C GLU A 211 7.66 -3.68 -14.65
N ASN A 212 6.34 -3.48 -14.73
CA ASN A 212 5.42 -3.70 -13.60
C ASN A 212 5.29 -5.18 -13.22
N ILE A 213 5.24 -6.08 -14.22
CA ILE A 213 5.28 -7.53 -14.00
C ILE A 213 6.65 -7.97 -13.45
N GLY A 214 7.72 -7.29 -13.85
CA GLY A 214 9.07 -7.53 -13.34
C GLY A 214 9.20 -7.21 -11.85
N GLU A 215 8.64 -6.09 -11.39
CA GLU A 215 8.62 -5.71 -9.97
C GLU A 215 7.71 -6.61 -9.14
N LEU A 216 6.52 -6.92 -9.64
CA LEU A 216 5.60 -7.84 -8.97
C LEU A 216 6.19 -9.25 -8.88
N LYS A 217 6.81 -9.76 -9.96
CA LYS A 217 7.55 -11.04 -9.94
C LYS A 217 8.73 -11.02 -8.97
N LYS A 218 9.46 -9.91 -8.88
CA LYS A 218 10.56 -9.75 -7.95
C LYS A 218 10.06 -9.74 -6.51
N TYR A 219 8.98 -9.06 -6.23
CA TYR A 219 8.31 -9.04 -4.93
C TYR A 219 7.76 -10.43 -4.54
N LEU A 220 7.07 -11.11 -5.46
CA LEU A 220 6.56 -12.47 -5.24
C LEU A 220 7.70 -13.51 -5.10
N LEU A 221 8.82 -13.35 -5.82
CA LEU A 221 10.01 -14.19 -5.68
C LEU A 221 10.71 -13.96 -4.35
N GLU A 222 10.71 -12.75 -3.81
CA GLU A 222 11.26 -12.47 -2.49
C GLU A 222 10.36 -13.04 -1.39
N LEU A 223 9.04 -12.92 -1.51
CA LEU A 223 8.09 -13.57 -0.61
C LEU A 223 8.22 -15.10 -0.65
N ASN A 224 8.37 -15.70 -1.82
CA ASN A 224 8.61 -17.14 -1.95
C ASN A 224 9.98 -17.59 -1.41
N LYS A 225 11.03 -16.78 -1.50
CA LYS A 225 12.34 -17.08 -0.89
C LYS A 225 12.28 -17.13 0.63
N ILE A 226 11.41 -16.31 1.23
CA ILE A 226 11.15 -16.30 2.67
C ILE A 226 10.39 -17.57 3.08
N SER A 227 9.43 -17.99 2.25
CA SER A 227 8.59 -19.20 2.47
C SER A 227 9.33 -20.53 2.26
N LEU A 228 10.36 -20.56 1.41
CA LEU A 228 11.07 -21.80 1.03
C LEU A 228 12.32 -22.11 1.86
N ARG A 229 12.69 -21.27 2.84
CA ARG A 229 13.72 -21.65 3.81
C ARG A 229 13.12 -22.62 4.83
N LYS A 230 13.17 -23.94 4.52
CA LYS A 230 13.00 -24.98 5.51
C LYS A 230 13.96 -24.74 6.68
N PRO A 231 13.54 -24.93 7.93
CA PRO A 231 14.46 -24.94 9.04
C PRO A 231 15.46 -26.08 8.81
N SER A 232 16.75 -25.76 8.73
CA SER A 232 17.83 -26.73 8.77
C SER A 232 17.72 -27.47 10.09
N GLY A 233 17.56 -28.78 9.97
CA GLY A 233 17.39 -29.69 11.11
C GLY A 233 18.54 -29.58 12.10
N GLU A 234 18.15 -29.71 13.34
CA GLU A 234 19.03 -30.12 14.43
C GLU A 234 19.43 -31.58 14.21
N GLU A 235 20.72 -31.85 14.19
CA GLU A 235 21.32 -33.05 14.69
C GLU A 235 21.83 -32.81 16.12
#